data_693981a3299af06e367646971d34665e
#
_entry.id   693981a3299af06e367646971d34665e
#
_cell.length_a   1.000
_cell.length_b   1.000
_cell.length_c   1.000
_cell.angle_alpha   90.00
_cell.angle_beta   90.00
_cell.angle_gamma   90.00
#
_symmetry.space_group_name_H-M   'P 1'
#
loop_
_entity.id
_entity.type
_entity.pdbx_description
1 polymer ?
#
loop_
_entity_poly.entity_id
_entity_poly.type
_entity_poly.pdbx_seq_one_letter_code
_entity_poly.pdbx_strand_id
1 'polypeptide(L)'
;MTNLLSEDEKRVITGIAAHIERGEKRVGIQQIASENFLSAASIVKMCKRLGFDGYSELYYYLSRQMDRRGERSAENLKTLVDNYSDELVNGFCALLDASRQAKMFTTGEGFSSIVGEYIAQRLSICGFMVYNNVHFYDHMLFCSAHDLTDEEAAPSVMFAVSQSGETEPVLNDVRHARQNGHKIVTFTKRADSALARLADLVIVVDGSKQTLAGSLPNPFFGHVILAFEELVAYYFERDTKN
;
A
#
# COMPACT_ATOMS: atom_id res chain seq x y z
N MET A 1 8.23 5.17 10.69
CA MET A 1 9.67 5.36 10.98
C MET A 1 10.20 6.73 10.60
N THR A 2 9.67 7.39 9.60
CA THR A 2 10.12 8.72 9.14
C THR A 2 10.02 9.84 10.18
N ASN A 3 9.14 9.77 11.16
CA ASN A 3 8.98 10.78 12.21
C ASN A 3 10.02 10.70 13.35
N LEU A 4 10.93 9.73 13.32
CA LEU A 4 12.00 9.56 14.31
C LEU A 4 13.37 10.02 13.80
N LEU A 5 13.49 10.38 12.52
CA LEU A 5 14.73 10.86 11.93
C LEU A 5 14.81 12.39 12.04
N SER A 6 15.97 12.91 12.48
CA SER A 6 16.26 14.33 12.39
C SER A 6 16.41 14.77 10.92
N GLU A 7 16.31 16.06 10.65
CA GLU A 7 16.46 16.60 9.29
C GLU A 7 17.84 16.28 8.67
N ASP A 8 18.89 16.31 9.48
CA ASP A 8 20.24 15.93 9.03
C ASP A 8 20.30 14.45 8.64
N GLU A 9 19.65 13.57 9.40
CA GLU A 9 19.60 12.15 9.11
C GLU A 9 18.79 11.83 7.85
N LYS A 10 17.66 12.50 7.66
CA LYS A 10 16.89 12.40 6.43
C LYS A 10 17.73 12.81 5.22
N ARG A 11 18.44 13.96 5.33
CA ARG A 11 19.28 14.49 4.26
C ARG A 11 20.42 13.53 3.91
N VAL A 12 21.11 12.97 4.91
CA VAL A 12 22.18 11.99 4.70
C VAL A 12 21.66 10.72 4.03
N ILE A 13 20.53 10.16 4.51
CA ILE A 13 19.92 8.95 3.94
C ILE A 13 19.48 9.20 2.49
N THR A 14 18.83 10.34 2.22
CA THR A 14 18.41 10.74 0.87
C THR A 14 19.63 10.93 -0.04
N GLY A 15 20.71 11.55 0.45
CA GLY A 15 21.95 11.70 -0.31
C GLY A 15 22.57 10.35 -0.68
N ILE A 16 22.65 9.40 0.26
CA ILE A 16 23.13 8.04 -0.02
C ILE A 16 22.24 7.36 -1.07
N ALA A 17 20.91 7.45 -0.90
CA ALA A 17 19.96 6.88 -1.84
C ALA A 17 20.15 7.41 -3.26
N ALA A 18 20.30 8.73 -3.44
CA ALA A 18 20.53 9.35 -4.73
C ALA A 18 21.81 8.87 -5.43
N HIS A 19 22.88 8.60 -4.68
CA HIS A 19 24.11 8.01 -5.24
C HIS A 19 23.90 6.57 -5.72
N ILE A 20 23.17 5.77 -4.95
CA ILE A 20 22.84 4.39 -5.31
C ILE A 20 21.98 4.36 -6.59
N GLU A 21 20.97 5.24 -6.70
CA GLU A 21 20.10 5.37 -7.88
C GLU A 21 20.88 5.74 -9.16
N ARG A 22 21.93 6.54 -9.03
CA ARG A 22 22.83 6.86 -10.15
C ARG A 22 23.78 5.72 -10.52
N GLY A 23 23.70 4.57 -9.87
CA GLY A 23 24.53 3.40 -10.14
C GLY A 23 25.94 3.49 -9.59
N GLU A 24 26.22 4.40 -8.66
CA GLU A 24 27.54 4.55 -8.04
C GLU A 24 27.79 3.38 -7.08
N LYS A 25 28.67 2.46 -7.47
CA LYS A 25 28.92 1.20 -6.75
C LYS A 25 29.49 1.34 -5.34
N ARG A 26 30.06 2.50 -4.99
CA ARG A 26 30.61 2.76 -3.65
C ARG A 26 30.81 4.24 -3.43
N VAL A 27 30.02 4.84 -2.59
CA VAL A 27 30.22 6.23 -2.13
C VAL A 27 30.87 6.21 -0.76
N GLY A 28 32.01 6.91 -0.64
CA GLY A 28 32.74 6.96 0.64
C GLY A 28 32.06 7.87 1.67
N ILE A 29 32.22 7.54 2.94
CA ILE A 29 31.67 8.34 4.04
C ILE A 29 32.16 9.82 4.00
N GLN A 30 33.38 10.07 3.53
CA GLN A 30 33.93 11.43 3.41
C GLN A 30 33.19 12.27 2.38
N GLN A 31 32.78 11.66 1.26
CA GLN A 31 32.00 12.32 0.24
C GLN A 31 30.60 12.69 0.78
N ILE A 32 29.89 11.72 1.37
CA ILE A 32 28.58 11.98 1.99
C ILE A 32 28.67 13.03 3.11
N ALA A 33 29.73 12.99 3.91
CA ALA A 33 29.96 13.98 4.97
C ALA A 33 30.11 15.38 4.38
N SER A 34 30.94 15.54 3.33
CA SER A 34 31.16 16.80 2.65
C SER A 34 29.88 17.37 2.03
N GLU A 35 29.13 16.54 1.31
CA GLU A 35 27.88 16.93 0.64
C GLU A 35 26.79 17.38 1.63
N ASN A 36 26.82 16.86 2.86
CA ASN A 36 25.84 17.18 3.89
C ASN A 36 26.36 18.16 4.97
N PHE A 37 27.55 18.74 4.79
CA PHE A 37 28.17 19.65 5.74
C PHE A 37 28.33 19.04 7.15
N LEU A 38 28.64 17.74 7.21
CA LEU A 38 28.83 16.98 8.43
C LEU A 38 30.26 16.41 8.52
N SER A 39 30.67 15.99 9.72
CA SER A 39 31.88 15.19 9.86
C SER A 39 31.58 13.70 9.64
N ALA A 40 32.58 12.94 9.17
CA ALA A 40 32.46 11.49 9.09
C ALA A 40 32.11 10.84 10.44
N ALA A 41 32.66 11.40 11.54
CA ALA A 41 32.35 10.94 12.90
C ALA A 41 30.86 11.15 13.26
N SER A 42 30.26 12.26 12.83
CA SER A 42 28.82 12.52 13.01
C SER A 42 27.97 11.49 12.29
N ILE A 43 28.34 11.13 11.05
CA ILE A 43 27.65 10.10 10.27
C ILE A 43 27.78 8.73 10.95
N VAL A 44 28.95 8.34 11.45
CA VAL A 44 29.13 7.08 12.20
C VAL A 44 28.27 7.05 13.46
N LYS A 45 28.21 8.17 14.21
CA LYS A 45 27.35 8.29 15.39
C LYS A 45 25.86 8.14 15.03
N MET A 46 25.43 8.75 13.91
CA MET A 46 24.10 8.61 13.35
C MET A 46 23.79 7.13 13.04
N CYS A 47 24.67 6.44 12.30
CA CYS A 47 24.50 5.03 11.95
C CYS A 47 24.28 4.16 13.19
N LYS A 48 25.11 4.35 14.24
CA LYS A 48 24.99 3.62 15.51
C LYS A 48 23.66 3.91 16.22
N ARG A 49 23.20 5.15 16.20
CA ARG A 49 21.90 5.53 16.76
C ARG A 49 20.73 4.86 16.02
N LEU A 50 20.89 4.66 14.72
CA LEU A 50 19.89 3.99 13.87
C LEU A 50 19.98 2.45 13.94
N GLY A 51 20.91 1.89 14.73
CA GLY A 51 21.06 0.45 14.93
C GLY A 51 22.01 -0.24 13.96
N PHE A 52 22.83 0.54 13.24
CA PHE A 52 23.87 0.00 12.34
C PHE A 52 25.25 0.10 12.99
N ASP A 53 26.13 -0.88 12.77
CA ASP A 53 27.50 -0.85 13.28
C ASP A 53 28.35 0.29 12.71
N GLY A 54 27.99 0.78 11.53
CA GLY A 54 28.65 1.94 10.90
C GLY A 54 28.09 2.28 9.51
N TYR A 55 28.76 3.21 8.86
CA TYR A 55 28.35 3.71 7.53
C TYR A 55 28.29 2.61 6.47
N SER A 56 29.24 1.71 6.44
CA SER A 56 29.28 0.63 5.44
C SER A 56 28.06 -0.29 5.54
N GLU A 57 27.61 -0.58 6.75
CA GLU A 57 26.43 -1.40 6.98
C GLU A 57 25.16 -0.67 6.57
N LEU A 58 25.02 0.60 6.94
CA LEU A 58 23.90 1.45 6.48
C LEU A 58 23.87 1.54 4.95
N TYR A 59 25.02 1.81 4.31
CA TYR A 59 25.13 1.89 2.86
C TYR A 59 24.72 0.57 2.19
N TYR A 60 25.26 -0.56 2.67
CA TYR A 60 24.92 -1.88 2.16
C TYR A 60 23.43 -2.21 2.36
N TYR A 61 22.88 -1.86 3.50
CA TYR A 61 21.45 -2.02 3.78
C TYR A 61 20.61 -1.23 2.78
N LEU A 62 20.91 0.06 2.58
CA LEU A 62 20.19 0.90 1.62
C LEU A 62 20.36 0.38 0.17
N SER A 63 21.59 0.06 -0.26
CA SER A 63 21.83 -0.53 -1.59
C SER A 63 20.99 -1.78 -1.81
N ARG A 64 20.98 -2.68 -0.83
CA ARG A 64 20.21 -3.93 -0.94
C ARG A 64 18.70 -3.70 -0.94
N GLN A 65 18.21 -2.68 -0.26
CA GLN A 65 16.80 -2.31 -0.31
C GLN A 65 16.44 -1.71 -1.68
N MET A 66 17.34 -0.92 -2.27
CA MET A 66 17.11 -0.26 -3.56
C MET A 66 17.27 -1.22 -4.74
N ASP A 67 18.30 -2.08 -4.76
CA ASP A 67 18.46 -3.14 -5.77
C ASP A 67 17.28 -4.13 -5.81
N ARG A 68 16.59 -4.28 -4.68
CA ARG A 68 15.43 -5.18 -4.58
C ARG A 68 14.10 -4.55 -4.99
N ARG A 69 14.03 -3.22 -5.09
CA ARG A 69 12.75 -2.52 -5.17
C ARG A 69 12.07 -2.63 -6.54
N GLY A 70 12.72 -2.33 -7.63
CA GLY A 70 12.04 -2.14 -8.91
C GLY A 70 11.65 -3.41 -9.68
N GLU A 71 12.52 -4.43 -9.67
CA GLU A 71 12.27 -5.68 -10.42
C GLU A 71 11.52 -6.72 -9.59
N ARG A 72 11.70 -6.69 -8.28
CA ARG A 72 11.18 -7.71 -7.36
C ARG A 72 9.70 -7.54 -7.05
N SER A 73 9.21 -6.30 -6.89
CA SER A 73 7.79 -6.06 -6.62
C SER A 73 6.90 -6.48 -7.79
N ALA A 74 7.32 -6.20 -9.02
CA ALA A 74 6.60 -6.63 -10.20
C ALA A 74 6.61 -8.18 -10.36
N GLU A 75 7.72 -8.84 -10.03
CA GLU A 75 7.84 -10.30 -10.12
C GLU A 75 7.07 -11.01 -9.00
N ASN A 76 7.04 -10.44 -7.80
CA ASN A 76 6.22 -10.93 -6.71
C ASN A 76 4.72 -10.78 -7.02
N LEU A 77 4.31 -9.64 -7.59
CA LEU A 77 2.92 -9.41 -8.01
C LEU A 77 2.48 -10.42 -9.07
N LYS A 78 3.34 -10.78 -10.03
CA LYS A 78 3.04 -11.82 -11.04
C LYS A 78 2.77 -13.19 -10.43
N THR A 79 3.35 -13.49 -9.27
CA THR A 79 3.11 -14.74 -8.55
C THR A 79 1.91 -14.71 -7.61
N LEU A 80 1.54 -13.52 -7.13
CA LEU A 80 0.47 -13.34 -6.14
C LEU A 80 -0.89 -12.99 -6.78
N VAL A 81 -0.85 -12.38 -7.97
CA VAL A 81 -2.03 -11.82 -8.64
C VAL A 81 -2.22 -12.52 -9.99
N ASP A 82 -3.28 -13.31 -10.10
CA ASP A 82 -3.57 -14.13 -11.29
C ASP A 82 -3.83 -13.29 -12.54
N ASN A 83 -4.42 -12.11 -12.39
CA ASN A 83 -4.71 -11.18 -13.49
C ASN A 83 -3.70 -10.02 -13.54
N TYR A 84 -2.45 -10.27 -13.14
CA TYR A 84 -1.41 -9.25 -13.19
C TYR A 84 -1.29 -8.65 -14.60
N SER A 85 -1.26 -7.33 -14.65
CA SER A 85 -0.82 -6.56 -15.82
C SER A 85 -0.27 -5.21 -15.37
N ASP A 86 0.53 -4.57 -16.21
CA ASP A 86 1.07 -3.24 -15.92
C ASP A 86 -0.06 -2.20 -15.85
N GLU A 87 -1.14 -2.39 -16.62
CA GLU A 87 -2.33 -1.55 -16.58
C GLU A 87 -3.05 -1.65 -15.23
N LEU A 88 -3.14 -2.86 -14.64
CA LEU A 88 -3.71 -3.07 -13.31
C LEU A 88 -2.92 -2.30 -12.26
N VAL A 89 -1.59 -2.44 -12.27
CA VAL A 89 -0.72 -1.77 -11.30
C VAL A 89 -0.77 -0.25 -11.46
N ASN A 90 -0.71 0.24 -12.70
CA ASN A 90 -0.84 1.67 -13.00
C ASN A 90 -2.23 2.20 -12.61
N GLY A 91 -3.30 1.43 -12.85
CA GLY A 91 -4.65 1.75 -12.43
C GLY A 91 -4.78 1.88 -10.90
N PHE A 92 -4.17 0.96 -10.15
CA PHE A 92 -4.10 1.04 -8.69
C PHE A 92 -3.38 2.31 -8.23
N CYS A 93 -2.24 2.61 -8.83
CA CYS A 93 -1.49 3.81 -8.53
C CYS A 93 -2.28 5.10 -8.84
N ALA A 94 -2.93 5.16 -9.99
CA ALA A 94 -3.74 6.31 -10.38
C ALA A 94 -4.93 6.54 -9.44
N LEU A 95 -5.56 5.45 -8.95
CA LEU A 95 -6.61 5.52 -7.93
C LEU A 95 -6.08 6.11 -6.61
N LEU A 96 -4.91 5.69 -6.14
CA LEU A 96 -4.30 6.24 -4.93
C LEU A 96 -3.96 7.72 -5.09
N ASP A 97 -3.43 8.15 -6.25
CA ASP A 97 -3.15 9.56 -6.51
C ASP A 97 -4.41 10.42 -6.48
N ALA A 98 -5.44 9.99 -7.19
CA ALA A 98 -6.73 10.69 -7.23
C ALA A 98 -7.39 10.78 -5.84
N SER A 99 -7.01 9.89 -4.92
CA SER A 99 -7.63 9.77 -3.60
C SER A 99 -6.78 10.33 -2.46
N ARG A 100 -5.72 11.09 -2.75
CA ARG A 100 -4.84 11.68 -1.71
C ARG A 100 -5.58 12.54 -0.69
N GLN A 101 -6.65 13.20 -1.10
CA GLN A 101 -7.48 14.04 -0.24
C GLN A 101 -8.90 13.51 -0.09
N ALA A 102 -9.18 12.33 -0.63
CA ALA A 102 -10.46 11.67 -0.56
C ALA A 102 -10.56 10.76 0.67
N LYS A 103 -11.78 10.41 1.01
CA LYS A 103 -12.06 9.40 2.04
C LYS A 103 -11.94 8.01 1.41
N MET A 104 -11.30 7.10 2.15
CA MET A 104 -11.22 5.70 1.78
C MET A 104 -11.99 4.85 2.79
N PHE A 105 -12.55 3.76 2.31
CA PHE A 105 -13.32 2.81 3.13
C PHE A 105 -12.82 1.40 2.87
N THR A 106 -12.94 0.54 3.87
CA THR A 106 -12.68 -0.89 3.70
C THR A 106 -13.90 -1.69 4.12
N THR A 107 -14.18 -2.77 3.39
CA THR A 107 -15.25 -3.72 3.74
C THR A 107 -14.79 -5.16 3.52
N GLY A 108 -15.30 -6.05 4.35
CA GLY A 108 -15.04 -7.48 4.31
C GLY A 108 -15.81 -8.19 5.41
N GLU A 109 -16.02 -9.50 5.29
CA GLU A 109 -16.73 -10.28 6.27
C GLU A 109 -15.86 -11.44 6.80
N GLY A 110 -15.93 -11.72 8.10
CA GLY A 110 -15.10 -12.73 8.75
C GLY A 110 -13.60 -12.46 8.61
N PHE A 111 -12.80 -13.40 8.11
CA PHE A 111 -11.35 -13.18 7.90
C PHE A 111 -11.06 -12.07 6.89
N SER A 112 -11.96 -11.80 5.96
CA SER A 112 -11.81 -10.68 5.03
C SER A 112 -11.88 -9.33 5.72
N SER A 113 -12.62 -9.21 6.83
CA SER A 113 -12.64 -7.95 7.61
C SER A 113 -11.31 -7.66 8.28
N ILE A 114 -10.59 -8.70 8.73
CA ILE A 114 -9.24 -8.56 9.31
C ILE A 114 -8.25 -8.05 8.23
N VAL A 115 -8.37 -8.54 7.01
CA VAL A 115 -7.56 -8.05 5.88
C VAL A 115 -7.95 -6.61 5.54
N GLY A 116 -9.23 -6.27 5.54
CA GLY A 116 -9.71 -4.90 5.37
C GLY A 116 -9.14 -3.95 6.42
N GLU A 117 -9.10 -4.37 7.68
CA GLU A 117 -8.47 -3.63 8.78
C GLU A 117 -6.97 -3.42 8.54
N TYR A 118 -6.26 -4.46 8.12
CA TYR A 118 -4.84 -4.34 7.75
C TYR A 118 -4.63 -3.29 6.65
N ILE A 119 -5.42 -3.36 5.58
CA ILE A 119 -5.38 -2.39 4.46
C ILE A 119 -5.62 -0.96 4.99
N ALA A 120 -6.63 -0.78 5.83
CA ALA A 120 -6.95 0.52 6.40
C ALA A 120 -5.82 1.08 7.25
N GLN A 121 -5.25 0.30 8.15
CA GLN A 121 -4.12 0.72 8.99
C GLN A 121 -2.89 1.05 8.14
N ARG A 122 -2.60 0.22 7.14
CA ARG A 122 -1.45 0.42 6.27
C ARG A 122 -1.55 1.70 5.43
N LEU A 123 -2.71 1.95 4.82
CA LEU A 123 -2.97 3.19 4.07
C LEU A 123 -2.95 4.42 5.00
N SER A 124 -3.46 4.31 6.22
CA SER A 124 -3.40 5.41 7.21
C SER A 124 -1.96 5.77 7.54
N ILE A 125 -1.07 4.78 7.73
CA ILE A 125 0.38 5.00 7.93
C ILE A 125 1.00 5.68 6.70
N CYS A 126 0.49 5.41 5.50
CA CYS A 126 0.91 6.03 4.24
C CYS A 126 0.34 7.45 4.03
N GLY A 127 -0.45 7.96 4.97
CA GLY A 127 -0.98 9.32 4.96
C GLY A 127 -2.34 9.48 4.26
N PHE A 128 -3.07 8.38 4.02
CA PHE A 128 -4.43 8.42 3.50
C PHE A 128 -5.47 8.49 4.63
N MET A 129 -6.61 9.11 4.37
CA MET A 129 -7.73 9.16 5.29
C MET A 129 -8.61 7.93 5.09
N VAL A 130 -8.53 6.95 6.00
CA VAL A 130 -9.21 5.66 5.85
C VAL A 130 -10.15 5.40 7.02
N TYR A 131 -11.35 4.96 6.69
CA TYR A 131 -12.38 4.54 7.62
C TYR A 131 -12.54 3.03 7.56
N ASN A 132 -12.27 2.37 8.68
CA ASN A 132 -12.47 0.93 8.87
C ASN A 132 -13.58 0.69 9.87
N ASN A 133 -14.39 -0.34 9.65
CA ASN A 133 -15.54 -0.72 10.49
C ASN A 133 -16.59 0.40 10.66
N VAL A 134 -16.59 1.41 9.84
CA VAL A 134 -17.67 2.36 9.72
C VAL A 134 -18.58 1.82 8.62
N HIS A 135 -19.79 1.42 8.99
CA HIS A 135 -20.79 1.07 7.99
C HIS A 135 -20.98 2.28 7.08
N PHE A 136 -20.93 2.07 5.79
CA PHE A 136 -21.10 3.15 4.81
C PHE A 136 -22.36 3.97 5.08
N TYR A 137 -23.41 3.32 5.60
CA TYR A 137 -24.66 3.95 6.03
C TYR A 137 -24.44 5.00 7.13
N ASP A 138 -23.61 4.73 8.13
CA ASP A 138 -23.32 5.67 9.23
C ASP A 138 -22.60 6.92 8.71
N HIS A 139 -21.69 6.75 7.74
CA HIS A 139 -21.04 7.86 7.09
C HIS A 139 -22.03 8.73 6.29
N MET A 140 -22.98 8.12 5.57
CA MET A 140 -24.03 8.82 4.84
C MET A 140 -24.92 9.62 5.78
N LEU A 141 -25.32 9.07 6.91
CA LEU A 141 -26.09 9.77 7.93
C LEU A 141 -25.33 10.97 8.51
N PHE A 142 -24.04 10.79 8.77
CA PHE A 142 -23.19 11.87 9.25
C PHE A 142 -23.09 13.02 8.22
N CYS A 143 -22.84 12.70 6.96
CA CYS A 143 -22.77 13.71 5.90
C CYS A 143 -24.10 14.45 5.74
N SER A 144 -25.23 13.75 5.74
CA SER A 144 -26.57 14.32 5.68
C SER A 144 -26.88 15.23 6.88
N ALA A 145 -26.49 14.81 8.10
CA ALA A 145 -26.74 15.60 9.31
C ALA A 145 -25.93 16.91 9.39
N HIS A 146 -24.85 17.03 8.62
CA HIS A 146 -23.95 18.18 8.65
C HIS A 146 -23.92 18.98 7.33
N ASP A 147 -24.88 18.72 6.43
CA ASP A 147 -24.96 19.35 5.11
C ASP A 147 -23.65 19.31 4.30
N LEU A 148 -22.87 18.24 4.52
CA LEU A 148 -21.63 18.02 3.80
C LEU A 148 -21.94 17.46 2.42
N THR A 149 -21.90 18.32 1.40
CA THR A 149 -22.03 17.88 0.01
C THR A 149 -20.66 17.46 -0.54
N ASP A 150 -20.59 16.27 -1.11
CA ASP A 150 -19.35 15.75 -1.75
C ASP A 150 -19.13 16.36 -3.16
N GLU A 151 -19.83 17.43 -3.56
CA GLU A 151 -19.78 17.97 -4.92
C GLU A 151 -18.41 18.53 -5.35
N GLU A 152 -17.51 18.79 -4.40
CA GLU A 152 -16.14 19.26 -4.66
C GLU A 152 -15.04 18.27 -4.20
N ALA A 153 -15.42 17.11 -3.65
CA ALA A 153 -14.45 16.15 -3.14
C ALA A 153 -13.95 15.22 -4.24
N ALA A 154 -12.65 14.91 -4.18
CA ALA A 154 -12.07 13.83 -4.97
C ALA A 154 -12.86 12.52 -4.73
N PRO A 155 -13.03 11.66 -5.76
CA PRO A 155 -13.87 10.47 -5.64
C PRO A 155 -13.34 9.56 -4.52
N SER A 156 -14.20 9.29 -3.54
CA SER A 156 -13.90 8.34 -2.46
C SER A 156 -13.65 6.94 -3.03
N VAL A 157 -12.83 6.14 -2.33
CA VAL A 157 -12.48 4.78 -2.74
C VAL A 157 -12.90 3.78 -1.67
N MET A 158 -13.50 2.67 -2.09
CA MET A 158 -13.76 1.53 -1.22
C MET A 158 -12.91 0.33 -1.63
N PHE A 159 -12.17 -0.21 -0.67
CA PHE A 159 -11.47 -1.48 -0.78
C PHE A 159 -12.35 -2.60 -0.25
N ALA A 160 -12.73 -3.53 -1.10
CA ALA A 160 -13.59 -4.65 -0.75
C ALA A 160 -12.81 -5.97 -0.83
N VAL A 161 -12.83 -6.75 0.25
CA VAL A 161 -12.17 -8.06 0.29
C VAL A 161 -13.23 -9.15 0.45
N SER A 162 -13.30 -10.07 -0.53
CA SER A 162 -14.16 -11.25 -0.45
C SER A 162 -13.59 -12.38 -1.29
N GLN A 163 -13.21 -13.48 -0.66
CA GLN A 163 -12.65 -14.63 -1.36
C GLN A 163 -13.59 -15.18 -2.44
N SER A 164 -14.86 -15.38 -2.11
CA SER A 164 -15.86 -15.86 -3.08
C SER A 164 -16.32 -14.77 -4.05
N GLY A 165 -16.27 -13.51 -3.61
CA GLY A 165 -16.87 -12.38 -4.32
C GLY A 165 -18.41 -12.42 -4.35
N GLU A 166 -19.04 -13.27 -3.50
CA GLU A 166 -20.50 -13.49 -3.43
C GLU A 166 -21.05 -13.22 -2.01
N THR A 167 -20.27 -12.59 -1.14
CA THR A 167 -20.67 -12.31 0.25
C THR A 167 -21.64 -11.15 0.28
N GLU A 168 -22.92 -11.42 0.58
CA GLU A 168 -23.99 -10.44 0.45
C GLU A 168 -23.79 -9.15 1.27
N PRO A 169 -23.33 -9.16 2.54
CA PRO A 169 -23.02 -7.93 3.26
C PRO A 169 -22.00 -7.05 2.51
N VAL A 170 -20.91 -7.64 1.98
CA VAL A 170 -19.89 -6.92 1.20
C VAL A 170 -20.46 -6.36 -0.10
N LEU A 171 -21.30 -7.16 -0.79
CA LEU A 171 -21.96 -6.71 -2.02
C LEU A 171 -22.90 -5.53 -1.76
N ASN A 172 -23.61 -5.51 -0.63
CA ASN A 172 -24.48 -4.41 -0.26
C ASN A 172 -23.69 -3.13 0.01
N ASP A 173 -22.59 -3.20 0.76
CA ASP A 173 -21.71 -2.06 0.99
C ASP A 173 -21.19 -1.49 -0.33
N VAL A 174 -20.71 -2.36 -1.23
CA VAL A 174 -20.18 -1.96 -2.53
C VAL A 174 -21.25 -1.35 -3.44
N ARG A 175 -22.47 -1.90 -3.46
CA ARG A 175 -23.60 -1.32 -4.23
C ARG A 175 -23.91 0.10 -3.76
N HIS A 176 -23.98 0.30 -2.44
CA HIS A 176 -24.23 1.62 -1.85
C HIS A 176 -23.08 2.58 -2.16
N ALA A 177 -21.83 2.16 -2.02
CA ALA A 177 -20.66 2.98 -2.36
C ALA A 177 -20.70 3.42 -3.82
N ARG A 178 -20.99 2.50 -4.76
CA ARG A 178 -21.13 2.85 -6.19
C ARG A 178 -22.27 3.83 -6.47
N GLN A 179 -23.42 3.65 -5.82
CA GLN A 179 -24.55 4.58 -5.98
C GLN A 179 -24.18 6.01 -5.56
N ASN A 180 -23.19 6.16 -4.69
CA ASN A 180 -22.67 7.44 -4.21
C ASN A 180 -21.35 7.85 -4.93
N GLY A 181 -21.07 7.27 -6.09
CA GLY A 181 -19.95 7.68 -6.94
C GLY A 181 -18.56 7.21 -6.49
N HIS A 182 -18.46 6.32 -5.48
CA HIS A 182 -17.18 5.80 -5.03
C HIS A 182 -16.55 4.87 -6.06
N LYS A 183 -15.24 4.92 -6.14
CA LYS A 183 -14.43 3.93 -6.88
C LYS A 183 -14.24 2.69 -6.05
N ILE A 184 -14.32 1.53 -6.68
CA ILE A 184 -14.25 0.24 -6.00
C ILE A 184 -12.99 -0.50 -6.44
N VAL A 185 -12.15 -0.85 -5.46
CA VAL A 185 -11.03 -1.77 -5.62
C VAL A 185 -11.36 -3.07 -4.89
N THR A 186 -11.28 -4.20 -5.55
CA THR A 186 -11.61 -5.48 -4.93
C THR A 186 -10.48 -6.48 -4.99
N PHE A 187 -10.33 -7.23 -3.89
CA PHE A 187 -9.51 -8.43 -3.82
C PHE A 187 -10.43 -9.65 -3.72
N THR A 188 -10.35 -10.53 -4.71
CA THR A 188 -11.19 -11.73 -4.78
C THR A 188 -10.42 -12.88 -5.42
N LYS A 189 -10.86 -14.11 -5.20
CA LYS A 189 -10.34 -15.28 -5.93
C LYS A 189 -10.99 -15.42 -7.33
N ARG A 190 -12.15 -14.81 -7.54
CA ARG A 190 -12.98 -15.06 -8.72
C ARG A 190 -13.18 -13.80 -9.56
N ALA A 191 -12.54 -13.78 -10.72
CA ALA A 191 -12.68 -12.69 -11.69
C ALA A 191 -14.11 -12.53 -12.23
N ASP A 192 -14.92 -13.60 -12.19
CA ASP A 192 -16.30 -13.66 -12.69
C ASP A 192 -17.37 -13.46 -11.61
N SER A 193 -16.96 -13.11 -10.38
CA SER A 193 -17.87 -12.94 -9.25
C SER A 193 -18.76 -11.70 -9.35
N ALA A 194 -19.82 -11.64 -8.55
CA ALA A 194 -20.70 -10.48 -8.45
C ALA A 194 -19.90 -9.24 -7.98
N LEU A 195 -18.99 -9.40 -7.04
CA LEU A 195 -18.12 -8.33 -6.56
C LEU A 195 -17.18 -7.80 -7.65
N ALA A 196 -16.56 -8.70 -8.43
CA ALA A 196 -15.68 -8.31 -9.52
C ALA A 196 -16.41 -7.47 -10.58
N ARG A 197 -17.68 -7.81 -10.89
CA ARG A 197 -18.51 -7.03 -11.83
C ARG A 197 -18.88 -5.64 -11.33
N LEU A 198 -18.83 -5.40 -10.03
CA LEU A 198 -19.11 -4.10 -9.42
C LEU A 198 -17.85 -3.24 -9.26
N ALA A 199 -16.66 -3.79 -9.40
CA ALA A 199 -15.41 -3.09 -9.16
C ALA A 199 -14.90 -2.29 -10.36
N ASP A 200 -14.25 -1.17 -10.10
CA ASP A 200 -13.47 -0.41 -11.08
C ASP A 200 -12.10 -1.04 -11.29
N LEU A 201 -11.53 -1.64 -10.23
CA LEU A 201 -10.28 -2.38 -10.28
C LEU A 201 -10.43 -3.72 -9.56
N VAL A 202 -10.16 -4.79 -10.27
CA VAL A 202 -10.25 -6.17 -9.74
C VAL A 202 -8.84 -6.75 -9.61
N ILE A 203 -8.48 -7.16 -8.41
CA ILE A 203 -7.24 -7.86 -8.12
C ILE A 203 -7.59 -9.30 -7.77
N VAL A 204 -7.27 -10.21 -8.68
CA VAL A 204 -7.56 -11.64 -8.51
C VAL A 204 -6.38 -12.30 -7.83
N VAL A 205 -6.64 -12.85 -6.65
CA VAL A 205 -5.60 -13.44 -5.80
C VAL A 205 -5.90 -14.92 -5.58
N ASP A 206 -4.92 -15.78 -5.83
CA ASP A 206 -5.10 -17.22 -5.63
C ASP A 206 -5.35 -17.58 -4.16
N GLY A 207 -6.09 -18.66 -3.96
CA GLY A 207 -6.42 -19.19 -2.65
C GLY A 207 -7.19 -20.49 -2.71
N SER A 208 -7.04 -21.31 -1.69
CA SER A 208 -7.81 -22.54 -1.54
C SER A 208 -9.16 -22.24 -0.93
N LYS A 209 -10.21 -22.93 -1.36
CA LYS A 209 -11.51 -22.82 -0.71
C LYS A 209 -11.40 -23.44 0.68
N GLN A 210 -11.67 -22.64 1.72
CA GLN A 210 -11.78 -23.16 3.06
C GLN A 210 -13.04 -24.04 3.17
N THR A 211 -12.88 -25.27 3.60
CA THR A 211 -13.99 -26.18 3.88
C THR A 211 -14.19 -26.30 5.40
N LEU A 212 -15.40 -26.62 5.82
CA LEU A 212 -15.75 -26.84 7.23
C LEU A 212 -14.93 -28.00 7.87
N ALA A 213 -14.40 -28.91 7.06
CA ALA A 213 -13.48 -29.98 7.48
C ALA A 213 -12.02 -29.53 7.63
N GLY A 214 -11.77 -28.36 7.53
CA GLY A 214 -10.84 -27.33 7.89
C GLY A 214 -9.38 -27.62 8.20
N SER A 215 -8.78 -28.72 7.77
CA SER A 215 -7.34 -28.95 7.96
C SER A 215 -6.47 -28.45 6.78
N LEU A 216 -7.08 -27.93 5.74
CA LEU A 216 -6.33 -27.39 4.58
C LEU A 216 -6.02 -25.90 4.79
N PRO A 217 -4.78 -25.48 4.52
CA PRO A 217 -4.42 -24.07 4.60
C PRO A 217 -5.22 -23.24 3.58
N ASN A 218 -5.64 -22.04 3.98
CA ASN A 218 -6.22 -21.06 3.09
C ASN A 218 -5.26 -19.87 2.92
N PRO A 219 -4.42 -19.87 1.89
CA PRO A 219 -3.44 -18.81 1.69
C PRO A 219 -4.04 -17.49 1.18
N PHE A 220 -5.31 -17.46 0.73
CA PHE A 220 -5.93 -16.30 0.13
C PHE A 220 -5.69 -15.00 0.91
N PHE A 221 -5.98 -15.01 2.21
CA PHE A 221 -5.89 -13.82 3.05
C PHE A 221 -4.44 -13.30 3.17
N GLY A 222 -3.48 -14.23 3.33
CA GLY A 222 -2.05 -13.91 3.34
C GLY A 222 -1.57 -13.38 1.99
N HIS A 223 -2.01 -13.98 0.89
CA HIS A 223 -1.68 -13.50 -0.45
C HIS A 223 -2.26 -12.11 -0.74
N VAL A 224 -3.47 -11.81 -0.28
CA VAL A 224 -4.05 -10.44 -0.39
C VAL A 224 -3.17 -9.43 0.32
N ILE A 225 -2.73 -9.72 1.56
CA ILE A 225 -1.84 -8.82 2.31
C ILE A 225 -0.53 -8.63 1.57
N LEU A 226 0.10 -9.69 1.09
CA LEU A 226 1.36 -9.61 0.34
C LEU A 226 1.20 -8.85 -0.98
N ALA A 227 0.16 -9.14 -1.76
CA ALA A 227 -0.13 -8.43 -3.01
C ALA A 227 -0.38 -6.94 -2.75
N PHE A 228 -1.11 -6.61 -1.69
CA PHE A 228 -1.37 -5.23 -1.30
C PHE A 228 -0.07 -4.50 -0.90
N GLU A 229 0.82 -5.12 -0.12
CA GLU A 229 2.12 -4.53 0.23
C GLU A 229 3.00 -4.28 -0.99
N GLU A 230 3.02 -5.21 -1.96
CA GLU A 230 3.78 -5.03 -3.20
C GLU A 230 3.19 -3.91 -4.08
N LEU A 231 1.86 -3.77 -4.14
CA LEU A 231 1.19 -2.66 -4.83
C LEU A 231 1.50 -1.31 -4.17
N VAL A 232 1.48 -1.26 -2.84
CA VAL A 232 1.84 -0.04 -2.07
C VAL A 232 3.33 0.28 -2.25
N ALA A 233 4.21 -0.72 -2.22
CA ALA A 233 5.62 -0.53 -2.47
C ALA A 233 5.85 0.06 -3.86
N TYR A 234 5.24 -0.51 -4.90
CA TYR A 234 5.32 0.00 -6.26
C TYR A 234 4.81 1.44 -6.38
N TYR A 235 3.71 1.77 -5.70
CA TYR A 235 3.14 3.12 -5.68
C TYR A 235 4.16 4.16 -5.19
N PHE A 236 4.85 3.90 -4.08
CA PHE A 236 5.83 4.84 -3.52
C PHE A 236 7.17 4.84 -4.25
N GLU A 237 7.51 3.77 -4.97
CA GLU A 237 8.75 3.68 -5.73
C GLU A 237 8.72 4.48 -7.03
N ARG A 238 7.56 4.59 -7.68
CA ARG A 238 7.45 5.36 -8.93
C ARG A 238 7.68 6.87 -8.74
N ASP A 239 7.30 7.43 -7.57
CA ASP A 239 7.48 8.86 -7.25
C ASP A 239 8.96 9.22 -7.06
N THR A 240 9.84 8.25 -6.82
CA THR A 240 11.29 8.46 -6.72
C THR A 240 12.00 8.49 -8.08
N LYS A 241 11.30 8.18 -9.19
CA LYS A 241 11.85 8.15 -10.55
C LYS A 241 11.51 9.40 -11.38
N ASN A 242 10.71 10.32 -10.86
CA ASN A 242 10.40 11.63 -11.43
C ASN A 242 11.04 12.74 -10.62
#